data_4506396c0f363a075fbdfd6f6b6269af
#
_entry.id   4506396c0f363a075fbdfd6f6b6269af
#
_cell.length_a   1.000
_cell.length_b   1.000
_cell.length_c   1.000
_cell.angle_alpha   90.00
_cell.angle_beta   90.00
_cell.angle_gamma   90.00
#
_symmetry.space_group_name_H-M   'P 1'
#
loop_
_entity.id
_entity.type
_entity.pdbx_description
1 polymer ?
#
loop_
_entity_poly.entity_id
_entity_poly.type
_entity_poly.pdbx_seq_one_letter_code
_entity_poly.pdbx_strand_id
1 'polypeptide(L)'
;MFLCLGVISLVLFCSRKMIQDTIVRWTMARETPFVPNKYSFDGALFIGNVMNNHPEGPGIMQLEGGAVLAGTWKDGKKEGVFRESDAQHKTMFTLWENDVCIGKAKTLKSIRRDKNLYDKAKFGIDVSKYQPEYWGAMAICVNGSGTLSADLNVEQWVPVDFVILKASEGITIIDRQYQYHSEMADILDIPQGAYHVISTKTDVYDQVQLYVSQIQEVNLAFPPILDIEGSTKEISPEQFKKYEPIYIDWLEQVEKFTGHRPMVYCCYDFYMAYGKNSKLKQYDFWIASYGSNVFPSSCRLRQISDRGRIAGWNADVDIDVLMYK
;
A
#
# COMPACT_ATOMS: atom_id res chain seq x y z
N MET A 1 2.78 8.02 54.04
CA MET A 1 2.44 6.81 53.27
C MET A 1 1.04 6.86 52.61
N PHE A 2 0.21 7.86 52.89
CA PHE A 2 -1.14 7.98 52.29
C PHE A 2 -1.23 8.88 51.04
N LEU A 3 -0.23 9.70 50.74
CA LEU A 3 -0.22 10.59 49.59
C LEU A 3 0.18 9.88 48.27
N CYS A 4 0.99 8.83 48.31
CA CYS A 4 1.42 8.11 47.09
C CYS A 4 0.34 7.18 46.49
N LEU A 5 -0.56 6.66 47.33
CA LEU A 5 -1.64 5.78 46.83
C LEU A 5 -2.73 6.54 46.07
N GLY A 6 -2.99 7.81 46.43
CA GLY A 6 -3.98 8.65 45.74
C GLY A 6 -3.55 9.05 44.34
N VAL A 7 -2.26 9.34 44.14
CA VAL A 7 -1.74 9.75 42.82
C VAL A 7 -1.69 8.56 41.83
N ILE A 8 -1.31 7.38 42.34
CA ILE A 8 -1.30 6.16 41.48
C ILE A 8 -2.72 5.75 41.09
N SER A 9 -3.69 5.84 42.00
CA SER A 9 -5.10 5.58 41.65
C SER A 9 -5.66 6.60 40.68
N LEU A 10 -5.29 7.88 40.76
CA LEU A 10 -5.76 8.92 39.85
C LEU A 10 -5.17 8.74 38.43
N VAL A 11 -3.88 8.40 38.32
CA VAL A 11 -3.20 8.13 37.07
C VAL A 11 -3.76 6.87 36.39
N LEU A 12 -4.02 5.81 37.15
CA LEU A 12 -4.66 4.59 36.63
C LEU A 12 -6.13 4.81 36.23
N PHE A 13 -6.84 5.69 36.94
CA PHE A 13 -8.23 6.02 36.61
C PHE A 13 -8.31 6.92 35.37
N CYS A 14 -7.42 7.90 35.21
CA CYS A 14 -7.30 8.73 34.03
C CYS A 14 -6.89 7.88 32.83
N SER A 15 -5.94 6.95 32.96
CA SER A 15 -5.53 6.07 31.86
C SER A 15 -6.65 5.09 31.45
N ARG A 16 -7.39 4.52 32.41
CA ARG A 16 -8.55 3.66 32.11
C ARG A 16 -9.69 4.42 31.44
N LYS A 17 -9.99 5.64 31.88
CA LYS A 17 -11.02 6.47 31.26
C LYS A 17 -10.61 6.91 29.86
N MET A 18 -9.35 7.33 29.64
CA MET A 18 -8.81 7.60 28.31
C MET A 18 -8.87 6.37 27.40
N ILE A 19 -8.49 5.20 27.87
CA ILE A 19 -8.56 3.95 27.11
C ILE A 19 -10.03 3.60 26.78
N GLN A 20 -10.96 3.74 27.73
CA GLN A 20 -12.38 3.49 27.49
C GLN A 20 -13.00 4.52 26.53
N ASP A 21 -12.70 5.81 26.70
CA ASP A 21 -13.19 6.86 25.81
C ASP A 21 -12.61 6.70 24.38
N THR A 22 -11.35 6.26 24.26
CA THR A 22 -10.72 5.89 23.00
C THR A 22 -11.40 4.67 22.37
N ILE A 23 -11.63 3.60 23.15
CA ILE A 23 -12.32 2.39 22.67
C ILE A 23 -13.76 2.72 22.21
N VAL A 24 -14.50 3.57 22.95
CA VAL A 24 -15.87 3.96 22.58
C VAL A 24 -15.87 4.83 21.32
N ARG A 25 -14.95 5.76 21.15
CA ARG A 25 -14.81 6.54 19.90
C ARG A 25 -14.44 5.66 18.71
N TRP A 26 -13.62 4.64 18.92
CA TRP A 26 -13.16 3.72 17.87
C TRP A 26 -14.24 2.72 17.44
N THR A 27 -15.21 2.40 18.28
CA THR A 27 -16.30 1.48 17.92
C THR A 27 -17.40 2.13 17.07
N MET A 28 -17.45 3.46 16.97
CA MET A 28 -18.57 4.16 16.32
C MET A 28 -18.43 4.42 14.81
N ALA A 29 -17.30 4.11 14.16
CA ALA A 29 -17.08 4.49 12.76
C ALA A 29 -16.25 3.50 11.93
N ARG A 30 -16.31 2.21 12.23
CA ARG A 30 -15.59 1.21 11.44
C ARG A 30 -16.46 0.78 10.25
N GLU A 31 -15.97 1.00 9.03
CA GLU A 31 -16.40 0.15 7.92
C GLU A 31 -16.12 -1.31 8.34
N THR A 32 -17.06 -2.20 8.06
CA THR A 32 -16.85 -3.63 8.38
C THR A 32 -15.61 -4.10 7.65
N PRO A 33 -14.59 -4.65 8.34
CA PRO A 33 -13.40 -5.16 7.70
C PRO A 33 -13.74 -6.19 6.63
N PHE A 34 -13.03 -6.14 5.52
CA PHE A 34 -13.14 -7.16 4.50
C PHE A 34 -12.64 -8.50 5.03
N VAL A 35 -13.44 -9.54 4.89
CA VAL A 35 -13.08 -10.92 5.26
C VAL A 35 -13.01 -11.74 3.99
N PRO A 36 -11.81 -12.18 3.58
CA PRO A 36 -11.64 -12.95 2.35
C PRO A 36 -12.27 -14.34 2.46
N ASN A 37 -12.78 -14.83 1.33
CA ASN A 37 -13.15 -16.22 1.23
C ASN A 37 -11.90 -17.11 1.22
N LYS A 38 -11.90 -18.15 2.06
CA LYS A 38 -10.83 -19.13 2.17
C LYS A 38 -11.41 -20.54 1.95
N TYR A 39 -10.84 -21.30 1.02
CA TYR A 39 -11.30 -22.64 0.65
C TYR A 39 -10.16 -23.65 0.75
N SER A 40 -10.46 -24.88 1.12
CA SER A 40 -9.48 -25.97 1.13
C SER A 40 -9.68 -26.86 -0.10
N PHE A 41 -8.59 -27.11 -0.84
CA PHE A 41 -8.54 -28.03 -1.98
C PHE A 41 -7.34 -28.96 -1.81
N ASP A 42 -7.59 -30.26 -1.60
CA ASP A 42 -6.56 -31.30 -1.51
C ASP A 42 -5.34 -30.93 -0.62
N GLY A 43 -5.61 -30.34 0.55
CA GLY A 43 -4.58 -29.89 1.49
C GLY A 43 -4.01 -28.49 1.22
N ALA A 44 -4.35 -27.85 0.10
CA ALA A 44 -4.00 -26.47 -0.18
C ALA A 44 -5.08 -25.51 0.34
N LEU A 45 -4.68 -24.31 0.76
CA LEU A 45 -5.57 -23.21 1.12
C LEU A 45 -5.65 -22.20 -0.01
N PHE A 46 -6.84 -22.00 -0.58
CA PHE A 46 -7.10 -20.99 -1.60
C PHE A 46 -7.78 -19.77 -1.02
N ILE A 47 -7.25 -18.59 -1.33
CA ILE A 47 -7.80 -17.28 -0.97
C ILE A 47 -8.21 -16.58 -2.26
N GLY A 48 -9.50 -16.50 -2.54
CA GLY A 48 -10.03 -16.00 -3.80
C GLY A 48 -11.50 -16.37 -4.01
N ASN A 49 -12.00 -16.15 -5.21
CA ASN A 49 -13.35 -16.57 -5.59
C ASN A 49 -13.37 -18.02 -6.07
N VAL A 50 -14.48 -18.70 -5.78
CA VAL A 50 -14.76 -20.05 -6.22
C VAL A 50 -16.10 -20.07 -6.97
N MET A 51 -16.12 -20.67 -8.14
CA MET A 51 -17.32 -20.90 -8.94
C MET A 51 -17.42 -22.40 -9.29
N ASN A 52 -18.58 -23.00 -9.12
CA ASN A 52 -18.79 -24.45 -9.35
C ASN A 52 -17.77 -25.35 -8.64
N ASN A 53 -17.36 -25.01 -7.43
CA ASN A 53 -16.31 -25.70 -6.64
C ASN A 53 -14.89 -25.62 -7.25
N HIS A 54 -14.62 -24.70 -8.16
CA HIS A 54 -13.31 -24.46 -8.75
C HIS A 54 -12.83 -23.03 -8.48
N PRO A 55 -11.53 -22.81 -8.24
CA PRO A 55 -10.93 -21.47 -8.23
C PRO A 55 -11.29 -20.68 -9.48
N GLU A 56 -11.68 -19.40 -9.32
CA GLU A 56 -12.09 -18.53 -10.41
C GLU A 56 -11.58 -17.09 -10.18
N GLY A 57 -10.94 -16.50 -11.20
CA GLY A 57 -10.37 -15.16 -11.13
C GLY A 57 -9.05 -15.08 -10.36
N PRO A 58 -8.61 -13.87 -9.95
CA PRO A 58 -7.39 -13.69 -9.17
C PRO A 58 -7.51 -14.34 -7.79
N GLY A 59 -6.40 -14.92 -7.32
CA GLY A 59 -6.34 -15.55 -6.01
C GLY A 59 -4.95 -16.05 -5.67
N ILE A 60 -4.80 -16.50 -4.43
CA ILE A 60 -3.57 -17.05 -3.85
C ILE A 60 -3.84 -18.45 -3.33
N MET A 61 -3.02 -19.39 -3.70
CA MET A 61 -3.06 -20.77 -3.22
C MET A 61 -1.80 -21.06 -2.42
N GLN A 62 -1.96 -21.36 -1.14
CA GLN A 62 -0.90 -21.80 -0.25
C GLN A 62 -0.90 -23.33 -0.23
N LEU A 63 0.20 -23.94 -0.66
CA LEU A 63 0.34 -25.38 -0.74
C LEU A 63 0.84 -25.97 0.59
N GLU A 64 0.53 -27.23 0.82
CA GLU A 64 1.17 -28.00 1.88
C GLU A 64 2.69 -27.98 1.67
N GLY A 65 3.45 -27.65 2.73
CA GLY A 65 4.91 -27.47 2.63
C GLY A 65 5.38 -26.03 2.36
N GLY A 66 4.46 -25.05 2.27
CA GLY A 66 4.78 -23.62 2.33
C GLY A 66 5.04 -22.94 0.97
N ALA A 67 4.91 -23.66 -0.14
CA ALA A 67 4.94 -23.00 -1.45
C ALA A 67 3.65 -22.20 -1.71
N VAL A 68 3.76 -21.10 -2.46
CA VAL A 68 2.65 -20.18 -2.76
C VAL A 68 2.52 -19.99 -4.27
N LEU A 69 1.30 -20.11 -4.77
CA LEU A 69 0.93 -19.84 -6.15
C LEU A 69 -0.06 -18.66 -6.16
N ALA A 70 0.29 -17.56 -6.81
CA ALA A 70 -0.59 -16.41 -6.94
C ALA A 70 -0.76 -16.06 -8.42
N GLY A 71 -2.00 -16.00 -8.89
CA GLY A 71 -2.28 -15.78 -10.30
C GLY A 71 -3.77 -15.67 -10.58
N THR A 72 -4.16 -15.96 -11.80
CA THR A 72 -5.55 -15.99 -12.22
C THR A 72 -5.95 -17.42 -12.57
N TRP A 73 -7.08 -17.86 -12.03
CA TRP A 73 -7.68 -19.16 -12.34
C TRP A 73 -8.91 -18.99 -13.21
N LYS A 74 -9.12 -19.95 -14.08
CA LYS A 74 -10.32 -20.08 -14.90
C LYS A 74 -10.80 -21.52 -14.83
N ASP A 75 -11.97 -21.72 -14.24
CA ASP A 75 -12.56 -23.05 -14.02
C ASP A 75 -11.55 -24.02 -13.37
N GLY A 76 -10.87 -23.56 -12.31
CA GLY A 76 -9.88 -24.31 -11.54
C GLY A 76 -8.50 -24.45 -12.20
N LYS A 77 -8.31 -23.95 -13.42
CA LYS A 77 -7.06 -24.05 -14.17
C LYS A 77 -6.27 -22.75 -14.10
N LYS A 78 -4.96 -22.87 -14.04
CA LYS A 78 -4.06 -21.72 -14.10
C LYS A 78 -4.12 -21.08 -15.49
N GLU A 79 -4.27 -19.73 -15.52
CA GLU A 79 -4.39 -18.96 -16.76
C GLU A 79 -3.60 -17.64 -16.63
N GLY A 80 -2.75 -17.34 -17.61
CA GLY A 80 -1.93 -16.13 -17.63
C GLY A 80 -0.70 -16.19 -16.71
N VAL A 81 -0.33 -15.03 -16.15
CA VAL A 81 0.86 -14.91 -15.31
C VAL A 81 0.61 -15.43 -13.91
N PHE A 82 1.59 -16.19 -13.41
CA PHE A 82 1.66 -16.61 -12.02
C PHE A 82 2.95 -16.14 -11.36
N ARG A 83 2.83 -15.70 -10.11
CA ARG A 83 3.91 -15.57 -9.14
C ARG A 83 3.96 -16.86 -8.35
N GLU A 84 5.08 -17.56 -8.41
CA GLU A 84 5.28 -18.82 -7.72
C GLU A 84 6.45 -18.68 -6.75
N SER A 85 6.23 -18.96 -5.48
CA SER A 85 7.28 -18.95 -4.46
C SER A 85 7.41 -20.34 -3.87
N ASP A 86 8.64 -20.85 -3.77
CA ASP A 86 8.91 -22.11 -3.08
C ASP A 86 8.94 -21.91 -1.54
N ALA A 87 9.08 -23.02 -0.80
CA ALA A 87 9.15 -22.98 0.66
C ALA A 87 10.38 -22.23 1.22
N GLN A 88 11.34 -21.87 0.39
CA GLN A 88 12.49 -21.04 0.71
C GLN A 88 12.32 -19.59 0.24
N HIS A 89 11.07 -19.20 -0.10
CA HIS A 89 10.68 -17.85 -0.55
C HIS A 89 11.36 -17.40 -1.85
N LYS A 90 11.87 -18.37 -2.65
CA LYS A 90 12.41 -18.05 -3.97
C LYS A 90 11.28 -17.90 -4.96
N THR A 91 11.08 -16.68 -5.44
CA THR A 91 10.00 -16.32 -6.35
C THR A 91 10.41 -16.37 -7.82
N MET A 92 9.53 -16.89 -8.65
CA MET A 92 9.62 -16.84 -10.12
C MET A 92 8.26 -16.43 -10.71
N PHE A 93 8.30 -15.93 -11.94
CA PHE A 93 7.09 -15.66 -12.72
C PHE A 93 7.01 -16.60 -13.89
N THR A 94 5.86 -17.26 -14.01
CA THR A 94 5.56 -18.26 -15.04
C THR A 94 4.34 -17.84 -15.86
N LEU A 95 4.21 -18.36 -17.06
CA LEU A 95 3.07 -18.14 -17.92
C LEU A 95 2.35 -19.45 -18.17
N TRP A 96 1.03 -19.44 -17.97
CA TRP A 96 0.17 -20.61 -18.03
C TRP A 96 -0.96 -20.43 -19.02
N GLU A 97 -1.36 -21.49 -19.67
CA GLU A 97 -2.51 -21.58 -20.55
C GLU A 97 -3.22 -22.92 -20.28
N ASN A 98 -4.48 -22.86 -19.82
CA ASN A 98 -5.26 -24.07 -19.49
C ASN A 98 -4.52 -25.06 -18.57
N ASP A 99 -3.84 -24.58 -17.53
CA ASP A 99 -3.05 -25.39 -16.57
C ASP A 99 -1.77 -26.00 -17.16
N VAL A 100 -1.37 -25.58 -18.35
CA VAL A 100 -0.09 -25.95 -18.98
C VAL A 100 0.89 -24.80 -18.85
N CYS A 101 2.05 -25.04 -18.23
CA CYS A 101 3.11 -24.02 -18.16
C CYS A 101 3.76 -23.86 -19.55
N ILE A 102 3.56 -22.70 -20.17
CA ILE A 102 4.11 -22.40 -21.50
C ILE A 102 5.45 -21.65 -21.44
N GLY A 103 5.96 -21.39 -20.23
CA GLY A 103 7.29 -20.85 -20.02
C GLY A 103 7.39 -19.85 -18.87
N LYS A 104 8.54 -19.17 -18.80
CA LYS A 104 8.76 -18.07 -17.84
C LYS A 104 8.14 -16.80 -18.41
N ALA A 105 7.42 -16.07 -17.57
CA ALA A 105 6.95 -14.74 -17.93
C ALA A 105 8.13 -13.81 -18.23
N LYS A 106 8.04 -13.06 -19.33
CA LYS A 106 9.07 -12.10 -19.70
C LYS A 106 9.03 -10.92 -18.72
N THR A 107 10.09 -10.73 -17.98
CA THR A 107 10.20 -9.59 -17.06
C THR A 107 10.95 -8.42 -17.73
N LEU A 108 10.81 -7.22 -17.17
CA LEU A 108 11.44 -5.99 -17.70
C LEU A 108 12.97 -6.10 -17.86
N LYS A 109 13.64 -6.94 -17.07
CA LYS A 109 15.09 -7.22 -17.26
C LYS A 109 15.41 -7.75 -18.64
N SER A 110 14.44 -8.35 -19.36
CA SER A 110 14.58 -8.83 -20.74
C SER A 110 14.17 -7.78 -21.79
N ILE A 111 13.55 -6.64 -21.38
CA ILE A 111 13.00 -5.60 -22.26
C ILE A 111 13.91 -4.37 -22.27
N ARG A 112 15.19 -4.54 -22.25
CA ARG A 112 16.14 -3.42 -22.19
C ARG A 112 16.10 -2.57 -23.45
N ARG A 113 15.51 -1.36 -23.37
CA ARG A 113 15.80 -0.26 -24.29
C ARG A 113 16.11 1.07 -23.62
N ASP A 114 15.79 1.27 -22.35
CA ASP A 114 16.17 2.48 -21.62
C ASP A 114 17.06 2.11 -20.44
N LYS A 115 18.36 2.03 -20.71
CA LYS A 115 19.40 1.52 -19.80
C LYS A 115 19.55 2.31 -18.48
N ASN A 116 19.01 3.53 -18.40
CA ASN A 116 19.35 4.44 -17.30
C ASN A 116 18.30 4.56 -16.19
N LEU A 117 17.01 4.28 -16.45
CA LEU A 117 15.96 4.47 -15.46
C LEU A 117 15.56 3.17 -14.75
N TYR A 118 15.52 2.06 -15.46
CA TYR A 118 14.89 0.82 -14.99
C TYR A 118 15.83 -0.20 -14.36
N ASP A 119 17.15 -0.10 -14.56
CA ASP A 119 18.12 -1.07 -14.00
C ASP A 119 18.25 -0.96 -12.46
N LYS A 120 17.81 0.15 -11.86
CA LYS A 120 17.89 0.43 -10.41
C LYS A 120 16.53 0.80 -9.79
N ALA A 121 15.46 0.86 -10.57
CA ALA A 121 14.15 1.21 -10.07
C ALA A 121 13.43 -0.05 -9.55
N LYS A 122 12.77 0.09 -8.41
CA LYS A 122 11.75 -0.85 -7.96
C LYS A 122 10.38 -0.28 -8.26
N PHE A 123 9.50 -1.11 -8.79
CA PHE A 123 8.12 -0.74 -9.10
C PHE A 123 7.18 -1.23 -8.02
N GLY A 124 6.29 -0.35 -7.61
CA GLY A 124 5.26 -0.65 -6.64
C GLY A 124 3.91 -0.15 -7.09
N ILE A 125 2.95 -0.37 -6.25
CA ILE A 125 1.59 0.15 -6.37
C ILE A 125 1.14 0.70 -5.04
N ASP A 126 0.23 1.66 -5.04
CA ASP A 126 -0.52 1.97 -3.85
C ASP A 126 -1.98 1.52 -4.00
N VAL A 127 -2.54 1.04 -2.91
CA VAL A 127 -3.85 0.40 -2.89
C VAL A 127 -4.65 0.77 -1.65
N SER A 128 -5.99 0.76 -1.85
CA SER A 128 -6.98 1.01 -0.84
C SER A 128 -8.21 0.12 -1.09
N LYS A 129 -9.30 0.34 -0.40
CA LYS A 129 -10.59 -0.33 -0.62
C LYS A 129 -11.18 -0.19 -2.03
N TYR A 130 -10.60 0.66 -2.87
CA TYR A 130 -11.07 0.90 -4.23
C TYR A 130 -10.47 -0.05 -5.26
N GLN A 131 -9.40 -0.75 -4.92
CA GLN A 131 -8.81 -1.78 -5.77
C GLN A 131 -9.52 -3.13 -5.57
N PRO A 132 -9.33 -4.10 -6.51
CA PRO A 132 -9.94 -5.43 -6.40
C PRO A 132 -9.62 -6.13 -5.09
N GLU A 133 -10.60 -6.84 -4.56
CA GLU A 133 -10.50 -7.51 -3.28
C GLU A 133 -9.45 -8.62 -3.28
N TYR A 134 -9.31 -9.40 -4.36
CA TYR A 134 -8.40 -10.53 -4.40
C TYR A 134 -7.14 -10.24 -5.20
N TRP A 135 -6.00 -10.63 -4.63
CA TRP A 135 -4.70 -10.50 -5.26
C TRP A 135 -4.38 -11.75 -6.10
N GLY A 136 -3.73 -11.51 -7.26
CA GLY A 136 -3.18 -12.55 -8.13
C GLY A 136 -1.66 -12.47 -8.18
N ALA A 137 -1.08 -12.57 -9.36
CA ALA A 137 0.38 -12.60 -9.57
C ALA A 137 1.14 -11.35 -9.12
N MET A 138 0.44 -10.25 -8.85
CA MET A 138 1.05 -8.95 -8.51
C MET A 138 2.16 -8.59 -9.51
N ALA A 139 1.75 -8.50 -10.77
CA ALA A 139 2.60 -8.16 -11.89
C ALA A 139 1.96 -7.05 -12.72
N ILE A 140 2.71 -5.93 -12.88
CA ILE A 140 2.28 -4.75 -13.63
C ILE A 140 2.38 -5.04 -15.12
N CYS A 141 1.32 -4.75 -15.89
CA CYS A 141 1.30 -4.92 -17.33
C CYS A 141 2.15 -3.85 -18.04
N VAL A 142 2.97 -4.26 -19.00
CA VAL A 142 3.86 -3.39 -19.77
C VAL A 142 3.69 -3.69 -21.24
N ASN A 143 3.60 -2.66 -22.08
CA ASN A 143 3.52 -2.87 -23.53
C ASN A 143 4.89 -3.24 -24.14
N GLY A 144 4.89 -3.62 -25.45
CA GLY A 144 6.11 -4.04 -26.13
C GLY A 144 7.21 -2.98 -26.27
N SER A 145 6.91 -1.70 -26.01
CA SER A 145 7.90 -0.61 -25.93
C SER A 145 8.47 -0.42 -24.52
N GLY A 146 8.02 -1.19 -23.53
CA GLY A 146 8.42 -1.06 -22.13
C GLY A 146 7.62 0.01 -21.36
N THR A 147 6.59 0.61 -21.96
CA THR A 147 5.69 1.55 -21.30
C THR A 147 4.60 0.80 -20.56
N LEU A 148 4.21 1.29 -19.37
CA LEU A 148 3.09 0.73 -18.63
C LEU A 148 1.83 0.75 -19.47
N SER A 149 1.10 -0.36 -19.52
CA SER A 149 -0.04 -0.55 -20.41
C SER A 149 -1.33 -0.68 -19.64
N ALA A 150 -2.37 -0.03 -20.17
CA ALA A 150 -3.75 -0.30 -19.78
C ALA A 150 -4.33 -1.55 -20.49
N ASP A 151 -3.62 -2.13 -21.46
CA ASP A 151 -4.05 -3.34 -22.15
C ASP A 151 -3.68 -4.58 -21.33
N LEU A 152 -4.67 -5.41 -21.02
CA LEU A 152 -4.50 -6.67 -20.28
C LEU A 152 -3.95 -7.81 -21.15
N ASN A 153 -3.90 -7.65 -22.48
CA ASN A 153 -3.39 -8.65 -23.41
C ASN A 153 -1.87 -8.50 -23.68
N VAL A 154 -1.12 -7.96 -22.73
CA VAL A 154 0.32 -7.80 -22.87
C VAL A 154 1.07 -9.06 -22.48
N GLU A 155 2.16 -9.35 -23.21
CA GLU A 155 3.04 -10.50 -22.92
C GLU A 155 4.17 -10.18 -21.93
N GLN A 156 4.22 -8.94 -21.42
CA GLN A 156 5.34 -8.45 -20.63
C GLN A 156 4.87 -7.85 -19.32
N TRP A 157 5.56 -8.17 -18.23
CA TRP A 157 5.19 -7.76 -16.89
C TRP A 157 6.40 -7.26 -16.11
N VAL A 158 6.12 -6.33 -15.20
CA VAL A 158 7.05 -5.93 -14.15
C VAL A 158 6.52 -6.48 -12.83
N PRO A 159 7.32 -7.22 -12.06
CA PRO A 159 6.93 -7.60 -10.71
C PRO A 159 6.54 -6.38 -9.88
N VAL A 160 5.51 -6.51 -9.06
CA VAL A 160 5.29 -5.57 -7.95
C VAL A 160 6.35 -5.87 -6.90
N ASP A 161 7.29 -4.93 -6.72
CA ASP A 161 8.40 -5.05 -5.77
C ASP A 161 8.05 -4.54 -4.37
N PHE A 162 7.00 -3.70 -4.25
CA PHE A 162 6.49 -3.18 -2.99
C PHE A 162 5.05 -2.69 -3.15
N VAL A 163 4.34 -2.56 -2.03
CA VAL A 163 3.00 -1.98 -1.97
C VAL A 163 2.91 -0.91 -0.89
N ILE A 164 2.13 0.15 -1.13
CA ILE A 164 1.79 1.15 -0.12
C ILE A 164 0.29 1.09 0.11
N LEU A 165 -0.11 0.84 1.36
CA LEU A 165 -1.49 0.54 1.73
C LEU A 165 -2.15 1.72 2.44
N LYS A 166 -3.38 2.08 2.05
CA LYS A 166 -4.19 3.00 2.85
C LYS A 166 -4.53 2.35 4.18
N ALA A 167 -4.05 2.92 5.28
CA ALA A 167 -4.37 2.42 6.61
C ALA A 167 -5.58 3.13 7.20
N SER A 168 -5.63 4.47 7.09
CA SER A 168 -6.68 5.26 7.71
C SER A 168 -6.82 6.66 7.10
N GLU A 169 -7.92 7.36 7.47
CA GLU A 169 -8.20 8.74 7.06
C GLU A 169 -8.94 9.46 8.19
N GLY A 170 -8.53 10.69 8.50
CA GLY A 170 -9.11 11.48 9.58
C GLY A 170 -9.14 10.72 10.90
N ILE A 171 -10.22 10.85 11.66
CA ILE A 171 -10.37 10.19 12.99
C ILE A 171 -11.31 8.98 12.97
N THR A 172 -11.96 8.67 11.85
CA THR A 172 -13.06 7.71 11.82
C THR A 172 -12.91 6.60 10.78
N ILE A 173 -12.10 6.81 9.73
CA ILE A 173 -11.99 5.87 8.62
C ILE A 173 -10.77 4.99 8.82
N ILE A 174 -10.97 3.69 8.96
CA ILE A 174 -9.98 2.64 8.76
C ILE A 174 -10.30 2.02 7.41
N ASP A 175 -9.32 1.91 6.52
CA ASP A 175 -9.57 1.25 5.24
C ASP A 175 -9.96 -0.22 5.50
N ARG A 176 -11.14 -0.62 5.00
CA ARG A 176 -11.72 -1.94 5.29
C ARG A 176 -10.88 -3.10 4.75
N GLN A 177 -10.01 -2.85 3.76
CA GLN A 177 -9.15 -3.86 3.16
C GLN A 177 -7.70 -3.80 3.66
N TYR A 178 -7.35 -2.81 4.51
CA TYR A 178 -5.97 -2.64 4.97
C TYR A 178 -5.38 -3.92 5.57
N GLN A 179 -6.06 -4.51 6.53
CA GLN A 179 -5.58 -5.71 7.21
C GLN A 179 -5.43 -6.88 6.23
N TYR A 180 -6.40 -7.05 5.33
CA TYR A 180 -6.36 -8.09 4.30
C TYR A 180 -5.20 -7.87 3.32
N HIS A 181 -5.03 -6.64 2.80
CA HIS A 181 -3.94 -6.33 1.88
C HIS A 181 -2.57 -6.52 2.54
N SER A 182 -2.45 -6.16 3.81
CA SER A 182 -1.24 -6.40 4.61
C SER A 182 -0.93 -7.90 4.76
N GLU A 183 -1.95 -8.73 5.07
CA GLU A 183 -1.80 -10.20 5.12
C GLU A 183 -1.36 -10.77 3.76
N MET A 184 -1.93 -10.28 2.66
CA MET A 184 -1.55 -10.73 1.31
C MET A 184 -0.13 -10.32 0.93
N ALA A 185 0.30 -9.11 1.33
CA ALA A 185 1.67 -8.67 1.12
C ALA A 185 2.67 -9.58 1.86
N ASP A 186 2.36 -9.94 3.10
CA ASP A 186 3.18 -10.87 3.89
C ASP A 186 3.22 -12.28 3.25
N ILE A 187 2.08 -12.82 2.83
CA ILE A 187 2.02 -14.14 2.16
C ILE A 187 2.86 -14.17 0.87
N LEU A 188 2.89 -13.06 0.14
CA LEU A 188 3.63 -12.96 -1.12
C LEU A 188 5.06 -12.43 -0.97
N ASP A 189 5.54 -12.19 0.25
CA ASP A 189 6.84 -11.57 0.55
C ASP A 189 7.03 -10.24 -0.21
N ILE A 190 5.99 -9.43 -0.28
CA ILE A 190 6.04 -8.10 -0.90
C ILE A 190 6.24 -7.07 0.20
N PRO A 191 7.37 -6.32 0.21
CA PRO A 191 7.59 -5.23 1.14
C PRO A 191 6.45 -4.23 1.12
N GLN A 192 5.95 -3.84 2.31
CA GLN A 192 4.80 -2.98 2.44
C GLN A 192 5.09 -1.68 3.19
N GLY A 193 4.33 -0.64 2.86
CA GLY A 193 4.22 0.62 3.57
C GLY A 193 2.76 0.93 3.89
N ALA A 194 2.54 1.96 4.71
CA ALA A 194 1.18 2.38 5.07
C ALA A 194 1.06 3.90 5.08
N TYR A 195 -0.08 4.43 4.62
CA TYR A 195 -0.36 5.86 4.63
C TYR A 195 -1.64 6.22 5.36
N HIS A 196 -1.67 7.47 5.85
CA HIS A 196 -2.81 8.12 6.47
C HIS A 196 -3.20 9.37 5.70
N VAL A 197 -4.46 9.46 5.28
CA VAL A 197 -5.01 10.68 4.66
C VAL A 197 -5.38 11.67 5.77
N ILE A 198 -4.71 12.83 5.78
CA ILE A 198 -4.87 13.82 6.82
C ILE A 198 -6.17 14.62 6.68
N SER A 199 -6.87 14.82 7.77
CA SER A 199 -7.97 15.77 7.85
C SER A 199 -7.54 17.05 8.58
N THR A 200 -7.70 18.20 7.93
CA THR A 200 -7.44 19.50 8.56
C THR A 200 -8.59 20.00 9.45
N LYS A 201 -9.65 19.18 9.61
CA LYS A 201 -10.88 19.54 10.32
C LYS A 201 -11.04 18.81 11.65
N THR A 202 -10.17 17.83 11.94
CA THR A 202 -10.27 16.97 13.12
C THR A 202 -8.98 17.02 13.94
N ASP A 203 -9.06 16.58 15.20
CA ASP A 203 -7.94 16.59 16.12
C ASP A 203 -6.77 15.73 15.61
N VAL A 204 -5.56 16.27 15.70
CA VAL A 204 -4.34 15.61 15.20
C VAL A 204 -3.97 14.40 16.02
N TYR A 205 -4.08 14.50 17.36
CA TYR A 205 -3.74 13.41 18.25
C TYR A 205 -4.63 12.18 18.00
N ASP A 206 -5.94 12.40 17.82
CA ASP A 206 -6.90 11.32 17.52
C ASP A 206 -6.57 10.65 16.16
N GLN A 207 -6.14 11.43 15.14
CA GLN A 207 -5.69 10.90 13.85
C GLN A 207 -4.43 10.04 14.00
N VAL A 208 -3.46 10.54 14.76
CA VAL A 208 -2.20 9.81 15.04
C VAL A 208 -2.50 8.50 15.77
N GLN A 209 -3.35 8.53 16.80
CA GLN A 209 -3.73 7.31 17.53
C GLN A 209 -4.40 6.29 16.61
N LEU A 210 -5.32 6.74 15.73
CA LEU A 210 -5.97 5.87 14.76
C LEU A 210 -4.95 5.20 13.83
N TYR A 211 -4.06 6.00 13.23
CA TYR A 211 -3.04 5.49 12.29
C TYR A 211 -2.05 4.53 12.98
N VAL A 212 -1.47 4.94 14.10
CA VAL A 212 -0.48 4.14 14.83
C VAL A 212 -1.08 2.79 15.25
N SER A 213 -2.35 2.76 15.67
CA SER A 213 -3.00 1.51 16.03
C SER A 213 -3.15 0.52 14.89
N GLN A 214 -3.16 0.99 13.63
CA GLN A 214 -3.23 0.10 12.48
C GLN A 214 -1.86 -0.49 12.12
N ILE A 215 -0.78 0.27 12.35
CA ILE A 215 0.55 -0.09 11.85
C ILE A 215 1.47 -0.73 12.90
N GLN A 216 1.14 -0.65 14.20
CA GLN A 216 2.05 -1.05 15.28
C GLN A 216 2.47 -2.52 15.28
N GLU A 217 1.66 -3.42 14.71
CA GLU A 217 1.92 -4.86 14.62
C GLU A 217 2.34 -5.31 13.20
N VAL A 218 2.49 -4.34 12.28
CA VAL A 218 2.85 -4.61 10.88
C VAL A 218 4.33 -4.33 10.66
N ASN A 219 5.03 -5.27 10.01
CA ASN A 219 6.43 -5.06 9.63
C ASN A 219 6.51 -4.19 8.38
N LEU A 220 6.56 -2.86 8.56
CA LEU A 220 6.65 -1.91 7.47
C LEU A 220 8.08 -1.80 6.95
N ALA A 221 8.25 -1.92 5.64
CA ALA A 221 9.51 -1.68 4.92
C ALA A 221 9.74 -0.19 4.58
N PHE A 222 8.69 0.63 4.71
CA PHE A 222 8.70 2.07 4.45
C PHE A 222 8.42 2.84 5.73
N PRO A 223 8.92 4.10 5.84
CA PRO A 223 8.52 4.97 6.94
C PRO A 223 7.00 5.19 6.94
N PRO A 224 6.41 5.61 8.08
CA PRO A 224 5.03 6.10 8.10
C PRO A 224 4.82 7.21 7.07
N ILE A 225 3.63 7.26 6.44
CA ILE A 225 3.37 8.21 5.36
C ILE A 225 2.17 9.07 5.71
N LEU A 226 2.37 10.40 5.64
CA LEU A 226 1.31 11.40 5.68
C LEU A 226 0.87 11.71 4.26
N ASP A 227 -0.37 11.43 3.94
CA ASP A 227 -0.99 11.76 2.66
C ASP A 227 -1.71 13.10 2.76
N ILE A 228 -1.18 14.09 2.02
CA ILE A 228 -1.78 15.43 1.87
C ILE A 228 -2.47 15.49 0.52
N GLU A 229 -3.76 15.20 0.52
CA GLU A 229 -4.58 15.36 -0.68
C GLU A 229 -4.89 16.84 -0.95
N GLY A 230 -4.94 17.17 -2.23
CA GLY A 230 -5.25 18.49 -2.73
C GLY A 230 -4.11 19.15 -3.49
N SER A 231 -4.49 19.88 -4.53
CA SER A 231 -3.61 20.66 -5.40
C SER A 231 -3.61 22.14 -5.00
N THR A 232 -2.79 22.93 -5.66
CA THR A 232 -2.82 24.42 -5.53
C THR A 232 -4.12 25.06 -5.97
N LYS A 233 -4.99 24.32 -6.66
CA LYS A 233 -6.34 24.78 -7.01
C LYS A 233 -7.32 24.64 -5.85
N GLU A 234 -7.03 23.71 -4.93
CA GLU A 234 -7.90 23.37 -3.79
C GLU A 234 -7.38 23.97 -2.48
N ILE A 235 -6.07 24.17 -2.36
CA ILE A 235 -5.43 24.73 -1.17
C ILE A 235 -4.77 26.06 -1.55
N SER A 236 -5.35 27.18 -1.12
CA SER A 236 -4.75 28.50 -1.30
C SER A 236 -3.55 28.71 -0.37
N PRO A 237 -2.68 29.70 -0.64
CA PRO A 237 -1.57 30.03 0.26
C PRO A 237 -2.00 30.35 1.70
N GLU A 238 -3.16 31.00 1.88
CA GLU A 238 -3.72 31.32 3.19
C GLU A 238 -4.18 30.04 3.91
N GLN A 239 -4.82 29.12 3.18
CA GLN A 239 -5.22 27.83 3.72
C GLN A 239 -3.99 26.98 4.07
N PHE A 240 -2.97 26.95 3.21
CA PHE A 240 -1.73 26.24 3.50
C PHE A 240 -1.07 26.76 4.78
N LYS A 241 -0.96 28.09 4.94
CA LYS A 241 -0.41 28.70 6.16
C LYS A 241 -1.16 28.25 7.43
N LYS A 242 -2.47 28.03 7.31
CA LYS A 242 -3.32 27.52 8.41
C LYS A 242 -3.11 26.01 8.65
N TYR A 243 -2.89 25.23 7.59
CA TYR A 243 -2.83 23.77 7.65
C TYR A 243 -1.41 23.24 7.93
N GLU A 244 -0.35 23.96 7.53
CA GLU A 244 1.04 23.54 7.76
C GLU A 244 1.32 23.14 9.22
N PRO A 245 0.88 23.89 10.25
CA PRO A 245 1.07 23.46 11.64
C PRO A 245 0.40 22.13 11.96
N ILE A 246 -0.75 21.82 11.36
CA ILE A 246 -1.48 20.54 11.52
C ILE A 246 -0.67 19.39 10.91
N TYR A 247 -0.10 19.59 9.71
CA TYR A 247 0.74 18.58 9.05
C TYR A 247 2.01 18.30 9.85
N ILE A 248 2.67 19.36 10.31
CA ILE A 248 3.92 19.23 11.11
C ILE A 248 3.63 18.52 12.44
N ASP A 249 2.56 18.88 13.14
CA ASP A 249 2.18 18.26 14.40
C ASP A 249 1.92 16.75 14.23
N TRP A 250 1.21 16.34 13.16
CA TRP A 250 1.00 14.93 12.86
C TRP A 250 2.33 14.20 12.62
N LEU A 251 3.21 14.77 11.80
CA LEU A 251 4.51 14.18 11.47
C LEU A 251 5.39 14.01 12.70
N GLU A 252 5.46 15.04 13.56
CA GLU A 252 6.25 15.00 14.80
C GLU A 252 5.69 14.01 15.83
N GLN A 253 4.37 13.93 15.95
CA GLN A 253 3.73 12.95 16.83
C GLN A 253 3.94 11.52 16.35
N VAL A 254 3.76 11.23 15.06
CA VAL A 254 4.00 9.89 14.51
C VAL A 254 5.47 9.50 14.64
N GLU A 255 6.43 10.41 14.36
CA GLU A 255 7.84 10.15 14.60
C GLU A 255 8.13 9.77 16.05
N LYS A 256 7.50 10.48 17.00
CA LYS A 256 7.63 10.21 18.44
C LYS A 256 7.05 8.84 18.84
N PHE A 257 5.90 8.46 18.29
CA PHE A 257 5.25 7.19 18.65
C PHE A 257 5.91 5.98 18.00
N THR A 258 6.39 6.11 16.75
CA THR A 258 6.93 4.99 15.96
C THR A 258 8.45 4.89 16.05
N GLY A 259 9.15 5.96 16.43
CA GLY A 259 10.61 6.05 16.35
C GLY A 259 11.13 6.19 14.92
N HIS A 260 10.25 6.31 13.92
CA HIS A 260 10.60 6.43 12.51
C HIS A 260 10.15 7.78 11.95
N ARG A 261 11.09 8.49 11.30
CA ARG A 261 10.79 9.75 10.65
C ARG A 261 9.85 9.55 9.48
N PRO A 262 8.64 10.17 9.46
CA PRO A 262 7.67 9.97 8.41
C PRO A 262 8.09 10.56 7.06
N MET A 263 7.38 10.15 6.00
CA MET A 263 7.45 10.70 4.65
C MET A 263 6.14 11.42 4.32
N VAL A 264 6.18 12.38 3.40
CA VAL A 264 5.01 13.16 2.98
C VAL A 264 4.65 12.78 1.54
N TYR A 265 3.39 12.34 1.31
CA TYR A 265 2.83 12.26 -0.02
C TYR A 265 2.10 13.55 -0.38
N CYS A 266 2.29 14.00 -1.63
CA CYS A 266 1.52 15.08 -2.24
C CYS A 266 1.66 15.09 -3.76
N CYS A 267 0.78 15.80 -4.45
CA CYS A 267 0.96 16.07 -5.87
C CYS A 267 2.13 17.05 -6.12
N TYR A 268 2.68 17.01 -7.34
CA TYR A 268 3.83 17.82 -7.74
C TYR A 268 3.58 19.34 -7.59
N ASP A 269 2.39 19.82 -7.94
CA ASP A 269 2.05 21.24 -7.83
C ASP A 269 2.07 21.71 -6.37
N PHE A 270 1.52 20.91 -5.44
CA PHE A 270 1.59 21.20 -4.02
C PHE A 270 3.03 21.23 -3.52
N TYR A 271 3.86 20.26 -3.91
CA TYR A 271 5.28 20.25 -3.56
C TYR A 271 5.98 21.51 -4.05
N MET A 272 5.76 21.89 -5.31
CA MET A 272 6.42 23.06 -5.90
C MET A 272 6.00 24.38 -5.26
N ALA A 273 4.72 24.51 -4.89
CA ALA A 273 4.19 25.72 -4.27
C ALA A 273 4.54 25.82 -2.78
N TYR A 274 4.42 24.72 -2.06
CA TYR A 274 4.45 24.71 -0.60
C TYR A 274 5.55 23.79 -0.03
N GLY A 275 5.60 22.52 -0.47
CA GLY A 275 6.44 21.49 0.16
C GLY A 275 7.91 21.89 0.26
N LYS A 276 8.53 22.31 -0.85
CA LYS A 276 9.97 22.61 -0.92
C LYS A 276 10.42 23.86 -0.15
N ASN A 277 9.49 24.76 0.17
CA ASN A 277 9.80 26.07 0.77
C ASN A 277 9.23 26.26 2.19
N SER A 278 8.57 25.24 2.73
CA SER A 278 7.95 25.25 4.05
C SER A 278 8.73 24.39 5.05
N LYS A 279 8.19 24.18 6.25
CA LYS A 279 8.75 23.26 7.22
C LYS A 279 8.71 21.81 6.75
N LEU A 280 7.82 21.47 5.81
CA LEU A 280 7.74 20.13 5.22
C LEU A 280 9.02 19.70 4.50
N LYS A 281 9.83 20.64 4.01
CA LYS A 281 11.11 20.38 3.29
C LYS A 281 12.12 19.52 4.07
N GLN A 282 11.94 19.40 5.36
CA GLN A 282 12.79 18.56 6.22
C GLN A 282 12.46 17.07 6.15
N TYR A 283 11.35 16.69 5.53
CA TYR A 283 10.92 15.31 5.35
C TYR A 283 11.21 14.82 3.93
N ASP A 284 11.36 13.51 3.76
CA ASP A 284 11.35 12.88 2.45
C ASP A 284 9.95 12.95 1.82
N PHE A 285 9.90 12.94 0.49
CA PHE A 285 8.63 13.04 -0.24
C PHE A 285 8.36 11.82 -1.11
N TRP A 286 7.09 11.45 -1.16
CA TRP A 286 6.47 10.67 -2.21
C TRP A 286 5.62 11.64 -3.06
N ILE A 287 5.97 11.78 -4.34
CA ILE A 287 5.39 12.82 -5.20
C ILE A 287 4.63 12.19 -6.36
N ALA A 288 3.34 12.54 -6.49
CA ALA A 288 2.54 12.20 -7.65
C ALA A 288 2.78 13.20 -8.78
N SER A 289 3.23 12.70 -9.94
CA SER A 289 3.42 13.50 -11.14
C SER A 289 3.36 12.65 -12.40
N TYR A 290 2.26 12.72 -13.10
CA TYR A 290 1.99 11.94 -14.30
C TYR A 290 2.56 12.68 -15.53
N GLY A 291 3.51 12.04 -16.22
CA GLY A 291 4.12 12.55 -17.44
C GLY A 291 5.28 13.55 -17.26
N SER A 292 5.74 13.83 -16.02
CA SER A 292 6.93 14.65 -15.77
C SER A 292 8.14 13.79 -15.47
N ASN A 293 9.29 14.13 -16.10
CA ASN A 293 10.58 13.45 -15.86
C ASN A 293 11.45 14.20 -14.83
N VAL A 294 11.01 15.37 -14.33
CA VAL A 294 11.79 16.22 -13.42
C VAL A 294 11.28 16.06 -12.01
N PHE A 295 12.04 15.35 -11.18
CA PHE A 295 11.73 15.19 -9.76
C PHE A 295 12.83 15.78 -8.89
N PRO A 296 12.49 16.40 -7.75
CA PRO A 296 13.46 16.96 -6.83
C PRO A 296 14.28 15.86 -6.14
N SER A 297 15.47 16.23 -5.65
CA SER A 297 16.36 15.32 -4.92
C SER A 297 15.79 14.79 -3.60
N SER A 298 14.81 15.51 -3.02
CA SER A 298 14.06 15.08 -1.82
C SER A 298 12.99 14.02 -2.13
N CYS A 299 12.67 13.80 -3.41
CA CYS A 299 11.71 12.78 -3.82
C CYS A 299 12.33 11.40 -3.68
N ARG A 300 11.81 10.60 -2.77
CA ARG A 300 12.24 9.23 -2.52
C ARG A 300 11.38 8.23 -3.28
N LEU A 301 10.08 8.51 -3.37
CA LEU A 301 9.09 7.68 -4.03
C LEU A 301 8.32 8.54 -5.03
N ARG A 302 7.98 7.99 -6.18
CA ARG A 302 7.26 8.69 -7.25
C ARG A 302 6.02 7.89 -7.61
N GLN A 303 4.87 8.55 -7.63
CA GLN A 303 3.67 8.00 -8.27
C GLN A 303 3.64 8.53 -9.70
N ILE A 304 3.77 7.63 -10.67
CA ILE A 304 4.02 7.98 -12.08
C ILE A 304 2.82 7.78 -12.99
N SER A 305 1.78 7.10 -12.51
CA SER A 305 0.55 6.82 -13.25
C SER A 305 -0.59 6.51 -12.28
N ASP A 306 -1.80 6.90 -12.65
CA ASP A 306 -3.09 6.55 -12.06
C ASP A 306 -3.88 5.53 -12.91
N ARG A 307 -3.25 4.97 -13.95
CA ARG A 307 -3.86 4.09 -14.95
C ARG A 307 -3.06 2.81 -15.19
N GLY A 308 -2.34 2.37 -14.17
CA GLY A 308 -1.65 1.09 -14.22
C GLY A 308 -2.62 -0.08 -14.30
N ARG A 309 -2.12 -1.24 -14.73
CA ARG A 309 -2.86 -2.50 -14.74
C ARG A 309 -2.04 -3.58 -14.09
N ILE A 310 -2.70 -4.37 -13.28
CA ILE A 310 -2.14 -5.58 -12.67
C ILE A 310 -2.74 -6.80 -13.39
N ALA A 311 -1.91 -7.79 -13.65
CA ALA A 311 -2.36 -9.04 -14.25
C ALA A 311 -3.48 -9.69 -13.41
N GLY A 312 -4.60 -9.95 -14.05
CA GLY A 312 -5.81 -10.49 -13.42
C GLY A 312 -6.75 -9.46 -12.79
N TRP A 313 -6.35 -8.17 -12.66
CA TRP A 313 -7.22 -7.13 -12.16
C TRP A 313 -7.94 -6.38 -13.28
N ASN A 314 -9.23 -6.14 -13.10
CA ASN A 314 -10.04 -5.33 -14.01
C ASN A 314 -10.32 -3.94 -13.39
N ALA A 315 -9.26 -3.27 -12.96
CA ALA A 315 -9.32 -1.93 -12.38
C ALA A 315 -8.02 -1.18 -12.63
N ASP A 316 -8.07 0.13 -12.62
CA ASP A 316 -6.90 0.99 -12.59
C ASP A 316 -6.21 0.91 -11.22
N VAL A 317 -4.91 1.09 -11.22
CA VAL A 317 -4.08 1.16 -10.01
C VAL A 317 -2.98 2.19 -10.19
N ASP A 318 -2.65 2.86 -9.12
CA ASP A 318 -1.52 3.79 -9.07
C ASP A 318 -0.20 3.03 -9.12
N ILE A 319 0.72 3.52 -9.95
CA ILE A 319 2.05 2.92 -10.13
C ILE A 319 3.10 3.82 -9.51
N ASP A 320 3.90 3.22 -8.65
CA ASP A 320 4.98 3.86 -7.93
C ASP A 320 6.36 3.40 -8.36
N VAL A 321 7.33 4.29 -8.22
CA VAL A 321 8.74 4.00 -8.50
C VAL A 321 9.61 4.45 -7.35
N LEU A 322 10.29 3.50 -6.73
CA LEU A 322 11.33 3.76 -5.74
C LEU A 322 12.68 3.87 -6.45
N MET A 323 13.32 5.02 -6.32
CA MET A 323 14.64 5.27 -6.88
C MET A 323 15.72 5.07 -5.79
N TYR A 324 16.69 4.24 -6.07
CA TYR A 324 17.89 4.18 -5.22
C TYR A 324 18.75 5.43 -5.49
N LYS A 325 19.10 6.12 -4.41
CA LYS A 325 20.11 7.19 -4.44
C LYS A 325 21.51 6.61 -4.57
#